data_f4e9d38791b86201920d63ad73d6b468
#
_entry.id   f4e9d38791b86201920d63ad73d6b468
#
_cell.length_a   1.000
_cell.length_b   1.000
_cell.length_c   1.000
_cell.angle_alpha   90.00
_cell.angle_beta   90.00
_cell.angle_gamma   90.00
#
_symmetry.space_group_name_H-M   'P 1'
#
loop_
_entity.id
_entity.type
_entity.pdbx_description
1 polymer ?
#
loop_
_entity_poly.entity_id
_entity_poly.type
_entity_poly.pdbx_seq_one_letter_code
_entity_poly.pdbx_strand_id
1 'polypeptide(L)'
;MRFQGSTAQILQKVPLALLLGFGVGLIPLGAQHGPHGPENGLNTPANAQGQIAPRLQNLGSHTFRIKTRSRRAQEFFNQGINLSYGFNHAEAMRAFREVARLDPKCAIAYWGQALVLGPNINMPMPPEAEPEAYKLIQKAVELKPHASSKERDVIDALAKRYSGDAKPDRKALDQAYANAMKSLAKKYPDDLDAASLYVEALMDLRPWNYWTRDGVPYADTPEIISVLESVMKRNPNHPGAC
;
A
#
# COMPACT_ATOMS: atom_id res chain seq x y z
N MET A 1 -41.05 22.49 -63.26
CA MET A 1 -40.02 22.21 -64.28
C MET A 1 -39.17 21.05 -63.83
N ARG A 2 -39.23 19.98 -64.58
CA ARG A 2 -38.42 18.79 -64.45
C ARG A 2 -36.99 19.10 -64.98
N PHE A 3 -35.95 18.56 -64.31
CA PHE A 3 -34.84 17.99 -65.04
C PHE A 3 -34.24 16.83 -64.26
N GLN A 4 -34.29 15.68 -64.91
CA GLN A 4 -33.57 14.44 -64.62
C GLN A 4 -32.19 14.52 -65.26
N GLY A 5 -31.25 13.80 -64.69
CA GLY A 5 -29.94 13.47 -65.29
C GLY A 5 -29.12 12.70 -64.29
N SER A 6 -29.20 11.48 -64.32
CA SER A 6 -28.49 10.39 -64.99
C SER A 6 -27.15 10.03 -64.34
N THR A 7 -27.14 8.85 -63.84
CA THR A 7 -26.11 7.94 -63.38
C THR A 7 -24.91 7.82 -64.31
N ALA A 8 -23.71 7.81 -63.77
CA ALA A 8 -22.60 7.09 -64.38
C ALA A 8 -21.71 6.45 -63.28
N GLN A 9 -21.72 5.14 -63.30
CA GLN A 9 -20.84 4.26 -62.51
C GLN A 9 -19.42 4.43 -62.96
N ILE A 10 -18.49 4.65 -62.00
CA ILE A 10 -17.09 4.36 -62.21
C ILE A 10 -16.69 3.32 -61.17
N LEU A 11 -16.64 2.07 -61.62
CA LEU A 11 -15.95 0.98 -60.95
C LEU A 11 -14.41 1.24 -61.07
N GLN A 12 -13.79 1.65 -60.02
CA GLN A 12 -12.35 1.53 -59.87
C GLN A 12 -12.02 0.32 -58.98
N LYS A 13 -11.28 -0.59 -59.59
CA LYS A 13 -10.70 -1.79 -59.00
C LYS A 13 -9.74 -1.41 -57.88
N VAL A 14 -10.02 -1.83 -56.67
CA VAL A 14 -9.05 -1.79 -55.55
C VAL A 14 -8.36 -3.14 -55.48
N PRO A 15 -7.05 -3.22 -55.48
CA PRO A 15 -6.34 -4.49 -55.39
C PRO A 15 -6.46 -5.06 -53.98
N LEU A 16 -6.65 -6.36 -53.96
CA LEU A 16 -6.66 -7.23 -52.78
C LEU A 16 -5.27 -7.18 -52.11
N ALA A 17 -5.14 -6.38 -51.06
CA ALA A 17 -3.94 -6.36 -50.21
C ALA A 17 -4.23 -7.08 -48.89
N LEU A 18 -3.53 -8.18 -48.70
CA LEU A 18 -3.18 -8.91 -47.51
C LEU A 18 -3.94 -8.51 -46.19
N LEU A 19 -4.85 -9.35 -45.80
CA LEU A 19 -5.29 -9.49 -44.40
C LEU A 19 -4.11 -10.12 -43.61
N LEU A 20 -3.23 -9.29 -43.08
CA LEU A 20 -2.40 -9.66 -41.95
C LEU A 20 -3.31 -9.72 -40.72
N GLY A 21 -3.62 -10.92 -40.29
CA GLY A 21 -4.35 -11.18 -39.07
C GLY A 21 -3.60 -10.62 -37.86
N PHE A 22 -4.07 -9.48 -37.36
CA PHE A 22 -3.78 -9.10 -35.99
C PHE A 22 -4.57 -10.06 -35.09
N GLY A 23 -3.91 -11.10 -34.65
CA GLY A 23 -4.37 -11.91 -33.55
C GLY A 23 -4.45 -11.00 -32.33
N VAL A 24 -5.66 -10.54 -31.99
CA VAL A 24 -5.95 -9.98 -30.68
C VAL A 24 -5.81 -11.14 -29.71
N GLY A 25 -4.60 -11.34 -29.20
CA GLY A 25 -4.37 -12.22 -28.08
C GLY A 25 -5.20 -11.68 -26.92
N LEU A 26 -6.20 -12.47 -26.52
CA LEU A 26 -6.88 -12.28 -25.24
C LEU A 26 -5.80 -12.37 -24.15
N ILE A 27 -5.29 -11.23 -23.69
CA ILE A 27 -4.47 -11.16 -22.49
C ILE A 27 -5.41 -11.55 -21.36
N PRO A 28 -5.15 -12.64 -20.64
CA PRO A 28 -5.99 -13.01 -19.51
C PRO A 28 -5.99 -11.87 -18.50
N LEU A 29 -7.18 -11.48 -18.01
CA LEU A 29 -7.38 -10.43 -17.01
C LEU A 29 -6.63 -10.69 -15.68
N GLY A 30 -5.94 -11.81 -15.53
CA GLY A 30 -5.14 -12.16 -14.37
C GLY A 30 -3.72 -11.55 -14.33
N ALA A 31 -3.29 -10.81 -15.37
CA ALA A 31 -1.92 -10.31 -15.48
C ALA A 31 -1.70 -8.89 -14.92
N GLN A 32 -2.68 -8.30 -14.22
CA GLN A 32 -2.55 -6.94 -13.69
C GLN A 32 -1.82 -6.85 -12.34
N HIS A 33 -1.41 -7.97 -11.75
CA HIS A 33 -0.61 -8.00 -10.51
C HIS A 33 0.87 -8.31 -10.78
N GLY A 34 1.37 -7.96 -11.97
CA GLY A 34 2.77 -8.06 -12.36
C GLY A 34 3.71 -7.32 -11.39
N PRO A 35 4.71 -6.56 -11.80
CA PRO A 35 5.89 -6.18 -11.03
C PRO A 35 5.66 -5.30 -9.78
N HIS A 36 4.44 -5.03 -9.33
CA HIS A 36 4.12 -4.08 -8.26
C HIS A 36 3.72 -4.71 -6.91
N GLY A 37 3.54 -6.02 -6.83
CA GLY A 37 3.24 -6.70 -5.56
C GLY A 37 4.41 -6.61 -4.57
N PRO A 38 4.14 -6.54 -3.23
CA PRO A 38 5.17 -6.38 -2.21
C PRO A 38 6.20 -7.52 -2.19
N GLU A 39 5.82 -8.73 -2.62
CA GLU A 39 6.70 -9.89 -2.77
C GLU A 39 7.87 -9.64 -3.73
N ASN A 40 7.67 -8.84 -4.77
CA ASN A 40 8.75 -8.46 -5.70
C ASN A 40 9.81 -7.59 -5.01
N GLY A 41 9.38 -6.70 -4.12
CA GLY A 41 10.28 -5.91 -3.28
C GLY A 41 11.03 -6.78 -2.27
N LEU A 42 10.35 -7.79 -1.70
CA LEU A 42 10.93 -8.73 -0.74
C LEU A 42 12.09 -9.53 -1.35
N ASN A 43 11.94 -9.99 -2.58
CA ASN A 43 12.91 -10.84 -3.26
C ASN A 43 13.97 -10.07 -4.07
N THR A 44 13.92 -8.74 -4.12
CA THR A 44 14.90 -7.93 -4.83
C THR A 44 16.30 -8.11 -4.21
N PRO A 45 17.31 -8.56 -4.97
CA PRO A 45 18.68 -8.66 -4.48
C PRO A 45 19.30 -7.27 -4.28
N ALA A 46 20.31 -7.19 -3.42
CA ALA A 46 21.16 -6.01 -3.34
C ALA A 46 21.98 -5.84 -4.63
N ASN A 47 22.27 -4.60 -5.00
CA ASN A 47 23.18 -4.29 -6.11
C ASN A 47 24.64 -4.58 -5.72
N ALA A 48 25.59 -4.34 -6.65
CA ALA A 48 27.02 -4.56 -6.44
C ALA A 48 27.60 -3.77 -5.24
N GLN A 49 26.95 -2.68 -4.82
CA GLN A 49 27.30 -1.88 -3.66
C GLN A 49 26.56 -2.31 -2.39
N GLY A 50 25.83 -3.41 -2.42
CA GLY A 50 25.06 -3.94 -1.32
C GLY A 50 23.75 -3.17 -1.05
N GLN A 51 23.34 -2.24 -1.90
CA GLN A 51 22.15 -1.43 -1.74
C GLN A 51 20.92 -2.15 -2.32
N ILE A 52 19.80 -2.15 -1.58
CA ILE A 52 18.55 -2.83 -1.97
C ILE A 52 17.59 -1.88 -2.69
N ALA A 53 17.51 -0.63 -2.23
CA ALA A 53 16.62 0.38 -2.82
C ALA A 53 17.42 1.56 -3.40
N PRO A 54 17.07 2.06 -4.59
CA PRO A 54 17.58 3.34 -5.06
C PRO A 54 16.97 4.48 -4.25
N ARG A 55 17.68 5.61 -4.14
CA ARG A 55 17.09 6.84 -3.62
C ARG A 55 16.21 7.45 -4.71
N LEU A 56 14.91 7.49 -4.46
CA LEU A 56 13.94 8.12 -5.33
C LEU A 56 13.83 9.62 -5.02
N GLN A 57 13.43 10.40 -6.02
CA GLN A 57 13.20 11.83 -5.91
C GLN A 57 11.71 12.13 -6.11
N ASN A 58 11.29 13.32 -5.69
CA ASN A 58 9.93 13.82 -5.91
C ASN A 58 8.80 13.01 -5.23
N LEU A 59 9.10 12.35 -4.10
CA LEU A 59 8.10 11.64 -3.29
C LEU A 59 7.39 12.52 -2.26
N GLY A 60 7.46 13.85 -2.43
CA GLY A 60 6.94 14.79 -1.45
C GLY A 60 7.89 15.04 -0.26
N SER A 61 7.39 15.77 0.74
CA SER A 61 8.16 16.21 1.91
C SER A 61 7.72 15.56 3.21
N HIS A 62 6.78 14.63 3.16
CA HIS A 62 6.26 13.97 4.36
C HIS A 62 7.35 13.17 5.07
N THR A 63 7.38 13.26 6.39
CA THR A 63 8.40 12.64 7.24
C THR A 63 7.75 11.91 8.41
N PHE A 64 7.94 10.61 8.44
CA PHE A 64 7.66 9.78 9.60
C PHE A 64 8.96 9.60 10.41
N ARG A 65 9.06 10.29 11.55
CA ARG A 65 10.27 10.26 12.38
C ARG A 65 10.45 8.91 13.05
N ILE A 66 11.66 8.34 12.90
CA ILE A 66 12.03 7.05 13.50
C ILE A 66 13.24 7.19 14.42
N LYS A 67 13.39 6.25 15.36
CA LYS A 67 14.55 6.19 16.25
C LYS A 67 15.72 5.49 15.55
N THR A 68 16.57 6.27 14.92
CA THR A 68 17.81 5.81 14.28
C THR A 68 18.91 6.87 14.42
N ARG A 69 20.17 6.45 14.38
CA ARG A 69 21.33 7.36 14.24
C ARG A 69 21.75 7.55 12.78
N SER A 70 21.19 6.76 11.88
CA SER A 70 21.50 6.82 10.45
C SER A 70 20.55 7.79 9.74
N ARG A 71 21.09 8.93 9.30
CA ARG A 71 20.32 9.86 8.46
C ARG A 71 19.78 9.19 7.19
N ARG A 72 20.58 8.32 6.57
CA ARG A 72 20.14 7.57 5.39
C ARG A 72 19.01 6.59 5.70
N ALA A 73 19.03 5.93 6.86
CA ALA A 73 17.94 5.08 7.28
C ALA A 73 16.63 5.88 7.45
N GLN A 74 16.70 7.08 8.04
CA GLN A 74 15.53 7.98 8.12
C GLN A 74 15.03 8.38 6.73
N GLU A 75 15.92 8.72 5.80
CA GLU A 75 15.55 9.08 4.43
C GLU A 75 14.85 7.92 3.70
N PHE A 76 15.37 6.70 3.80
CA PHE A 76 14.72 5.52 3.22
C PHE A 76 13.43 5.13 3.93
N PHE A 77 13.32 5.38 5.24
CA PHE A 77 12.05 5.16 5.92
C PHE A 77 10.96 6.13 5.42
N ASN A 78 11.29 7.41 5.26
CA ASN A 78 10.39 8.38 4.66
C ASN A 78 9.99 7.98 3.24
N GLN A 79 10.94 7.50 2.44
CA GLN A 79 10.66 6.95 1.11
C GLN A 79 9.66 5.79 1.19
N GLY A 80 9.89 4.82 2.08
CA GLY A 80 9.03 3.66 2.26
C GLY A 80 7.61 4.02 2.64
N ILE A 81 7.43 4.91 3.62
CA ILE A 81 6.09 5.29 4.08
C ILE A 81 5.32 6.11 3.02
N ASN A 82 5.99 7.02 2.30
CA ASN A 82 5.36 7.75 1.20
C ASN A 82 4.92 6.82 0.06
N LEU A 83 5.74 5.81 -0.26
CA LEU A 83 5.40 4.80 -1.25
C LEU A 83 4.27 3.88 -0.78
N SER A 84 4.21 3.58 0.53
CA SER A 84 3.10 2.80 1.11
C SER A 84 1.78 3.54 0.96
N TYR A 85 1.71 4.82 1.30
CA TYR A 85 0.54 5.66 1.09
C TYR A 85 0.17 5.81 -0.39
N GLY A 86 1.15 5.77 -1.30
CA GLY A 86 0.95 5.75 -2.75
C GLY A 86 0.67 4.36 -3.34
N PHE A 87 0.40 3.34 -2.51
CA PHE A 87 0.15 1.95 -2.92
C PHE A 87 1.27 1.29 -3.75
N ASN A 88 2.49 1.86 -3.74
CA ASN A 88 3.65 1.24 -4.37
C ASN A 88 4.40 0.34 -3.38
N HIS A 89 3.76 -0.75 -2.98
CA HIS A 89 4.20 -1.61 -1.91
C HIS A 89 5.52 -2.33 -2.22
N ALA A 90 5.81 -2.65 -3.49
CA ALA A 90 7.08 -3.28 -3.87
C ALA A 90 8.28 -2.35 -3.62
N GLU A 91 8.17 -1.08 -4.00
CA GLU A 91 9.22 -0.09 -3.76
C GLU A 91 9.31 0.29 -2.27
N ALA A 92 8.15 0.36 -1.59
CA ALA A 92 8.11 0.57 -0.14
C ALA A 92 8.84 -0.56 0.62
N MET A 93 8.59 -1.83 0.24
CA MET A 93 9.29 -3.00 0.78
C MET A 93 10.80 -2.87 0.61
N ARG A 94 11.28 -2.53 -0.60
CA ARG A 94 12.72 -2.32 -0.85
C ARG A 94 13.29 -1.22 0.01
N ALA A 95 12.57 -0.10 0.17
CA ALA A 95 13.01 1.01 0.99
C ALA A 95 13.11 0.62 2.48
N PHE A 96 12.13 -0.10 3.04
CA PHE A 96 12.18 -0.58 4.42
C PHE A 96 13.27 -1.65 4.64
N ARG A 97 13.53 -2.51 3.66
CA ARG A 97 14.68 -3.43 3.68
C ARG A 97 16.01 -2.70 3.68
N GLU A 98 16.12 -1.60 2.93
CA GLU A 98 17.32 -0.75 2.95
C GLU A 98 17.51 -0.09 4.32
N VAL A 99 16.43 0.34 5.01
CA VAL A 99 16.50 0.82 6.39
C VAL A 99 17.09 -0.26 7.31
N ALA A 100 16.57 -1.50 7.23
CA ALA A 100 17.05 -2.61 8.04
C ALA A 100 18.52 -2.96 7.75
N ARG A 101 18.97 -2.80 6.49
CA ARG A 101 20.39 -2.97 6.12
C ARG A 101 21.28 -1.89 6.73
N LEU A 102 20.81 -0.63 6.72
CA LEU A 102 21.58 0.53 7.25
C LEU A 102 21.57 0.60 8.77
N ASP A 103 20.52 0.11 9.41
CA ASP A 103 20.37 0.04 10.87
C ASP A 103 19.63 -1.26 11.24
N PRO A 104 20.35 -2.38 11.40
CA PRO A 104 19.76 -3.68 11.70
C PRO A 104 18.98 -3.77 13.02
N LYS A 105 19.16 -2.79 13.93
CA LYS A 105 18.44 -2.69 15.19
C LYS A 105 17.21 -1.78 15.11
N CYS A 106 16.94 -1.19 13.95
CA CYS A 106 15.78 -0.35 13.72
C CYS A 106 14.49 -1.19 13.63
N ALA A 107 13.80 -1.37 14.75
CA ALA A 107 12.60 -2.22 14.85
C ALA A 107 11.51 -1.83 13.85
N ILE A 108 11.30 -0.52 13.67
CA ILE A 108 10.24 0.01 12.79
C ILE A 108 10.50 -0.29 11.30
N ALA A 109 11.73 -0.62 10.91
CA ALA A 109 12.04 -1.06 9.56
C ALA A 109 11.39 -2.41 9.23
N TYR A 110 11.32 -3.32 10.19
CA TYR A 110 10.67 -4.62 10.04
C TYR A 110 9.14 -4.48 10.14
N TRP A 111 8.66 -3.53 10.94
CA TRP A 111 7.24 -3.14 10.95
C TRP A 111 6.80 -2.63 9.57
N GLY A 112 7.56 -1.74 8.93
CA GLY A 112 7.24 -1.24 7.60
C GLY A 112 7.18 -2.35 6.54
N GLN A 113 8.10 -3.33 6.61
CA GLN A 113 8.08 -4.50 5.74
C GLN A 113 6.82 -5.36 5.97
N ALA A 114 6.45 -5.59 7.24
CA ALA A 114 5.24 -6.33 7.58
C ALA A 114 3.96 -5.58 7.16
N LEU A 115 3.94 -4.24 7.32
CA LEU A 115 2.80 -3.39 6.95
C LEU A 115 2.43 -3.58 5.48
N VAL A 116 3.40 -3.47 4.57
CA VAL A 116 3.15 -3.52 3.11
C VAL A 116 2.86 -4.91 2.58
N LEU A 117 3.04 -5.97 3.36
CA LEU A 117 2.59 -7.33 3.04
C LEU A 117 1.13 -7.57 3.40
N GLY A 118 0.56 -6.72 4.25
CA GLY A 118 -0.84 -6.82 4.66
C GLY A 118 -1.83 -6.46 3.55
N PRO A 119 -3.13 -6.66 3.82
CA PRO A 119 -4.18 -6.21 2.92
C PRO A 119 -4.22 -4.69 2.86
N ASN A 120 -4.77 -4.17 1.78
CA ASN A 120 -5.12 -2.77 1.60
C ASN A 120 -6.44 -2.67 0.82
N ILE A 121 -6.99 -1.48 0.69
CA ILE A 121 -8.29 -1.26 0.03
C ILE A 121 -8.34 -1.73 -1.43
N ASN A 122 -7.20 -1.86 -2.09
CA ASN A 122 -7.10 -2.25 -3.50
C ASN A 122 -6.80 -3.75 -3.69
N MET A 123 -6.25 -4.40 -2.66
CA MET A 123 -5.79 -5.79 -2.76
C MET A 123 -5.91 -6.51 -1.42
N PRO A 124 -6.61 -7.65 -1.36
CA PRO A 124 -6.56 -8.52 -0.20
C PRO A 124 -5.13 -9.09 -0.01
N MET A 125 -4.79 -9.44 1.21
CA MET A 125 -3.52 -10.08 1.49
C MET A 125 -3.47 -11.48 0.83
N PRO A 126 -2.43 -11.76 0.01
CA PRO A 126 -2.20 -13.11 -0.49
C PRO A 126 -1.91 -14.07 0.67
N PRO A 127 -2.54 -15.26 0.73
CA PRO A 127 -2.32 -16.21 1.83
C PRO A 127 -0.85 -16.60 2.04
N GLU A 128 -0.07 -16.65 0.96
CA GLU A 128 1.36 -16.95 0.98
C GLU A 128 2.22 -15.84 1.60
N ALA A 129 1.70 -14.63 1.73
CA ALA A 129 2.41 -13.51 2.37
C ALA A 129 2.33 -13.55 3.91
N GLU A 130 1.33 -14.25 4.48
CA GLU A 130 1.11 -14.30 5.94
C GLU A 130 2.33 -14.81 6.72
N PRO A 131 2.99 -15.93 6.37
CA PRO A 131 4.13 -16.42 7.13
C PRO A 131 5.29 -15.43 7.20
N GLU A 132 5.57 -14.73 6.10
CA GLU A 132 6.66 -13.74 6.07
C GLU A 132 6.26 -12.46 6.80
N ALA A 133 5.02 -11.99 6.66
CA ALA A 133 4.51 -10.84 7.42
C ALA A 133 4.56 -11.09 8.93
N TYR A 134 4.15 -12.28 9.36
CA TYR A 134 4.24 -12.70 10.76
C TYR A 134 5.71 -12.73 11.24
N LYS A 135 6.61 -13.34 10.49
CA LYS A 135 8.04 -13.39 10.82
C LYS A 135 8.64 -11.98 10.95
N LEU A 136 8.32 -11.08 10.04
CA LEU A 136 8.80 -9.70 10.04
C LEU A 136 8.28 -8.92 11.26
N ILE A 137 6.99 -9.05 11.58
CA ILE A 137 6.46 -8.36 12.75
C ILE A 137 7.00 -8.94 14.06
N GLN A 138 7.26 -10.26 14.14
CA GLN A 138 7.91 -10.85 15.31
C GLN A 138 9.35 -10.33 15.45
N LYS A 139 10.06 -10.10 14.34
CA LYS A 139 11.37 -9.46 14.37
C LYS A 139 11.30 -8.01 14.86
N ALA A 140 10.29 -7.25 14.46
CA ALA A 140 10.05 -5.92 15.01
C ALA A 140 9.77 -5.95 16.52
N VAL A 141 8.97 -6.91 16.98
CA VAL A 141 8.67 -7.12 18.42
C VAL A 141 9.94 -7.45 19.22
N GLU A 142 10.78 -8.35 18.70
CA GLU A 142 12.09 -8.68 19.32
C GLU A 142 12.98 -7.43 19.50
N LEU A 143 12.96 -6.53 18.51
CA LEU A 143 13.79 -5.33 18.49
C LEU A 143 13.17 -4.13 19.22
N LYS A 144 11.98 -4.23 19.79
CA LYS A 144 11.31 -3.16 20.56
C LYS A 144 12.17 -2.49 21.64
N PRO A 145 13.11 -3.15 22.32
CA PRO A 145 14.00 -2.46 23.26
C PRO A 145 14.81 -1.33 22.65
N HIS A 146 15.04 -1.37 21.33
CA HIS A 146 15.74 -0.31 20.58
C HIS A 146 14.81 0.79 20.05
N ALA A 147 13.50 0.57 20.07
CA ALA A 147 12.48 1.47 19.56
C ALA A 147 12.11 2.59 20.56
N SER A 148 11.57 3.70 20.06
CA SER A 148 10.90 4.73 20.87
C SER A 148 9.58 4.20 21.44
N SER A 149 8.98 4.94 22.38
CA SER A 149 7.67 4.56 22.96
C SER A 149 6.59 4.44 21.88
N LYS A 150 6.50 5.45 20.98
CA LYS A 150 5.54 5.45 19.89
C LYS A 150 5.77 4.28 18.92
N GLU A 151 7.01 4.02 18.54
CA GLU A 151 7.32 2.90 17.64
C GLU A 151 6.94 1.54 18.26
N ARG A 152 7.16 1.37 19.57
CA ARG A 152 6.70 0.15 20.29
C ARG A 152 5.19 -0.04 20.18
N ASP A 153 4.43 1.03 20.41
CA ASP A 153 2.97 0.98 20.34
C ASP A 153 2.46 0.68 18.91
N VAL A 154 3.10 1.26 17.90
CA VAL A 154 2.77 1.01 16.48
C VAL A 154 3.10 -0.45 16.09
N ILE A 155 4.22 -0.98 16.57
CA ILE A 155 4.62 -2.38 16.37
C ILE A 155 3.61 -3.31 17.06
N ASP A 156 3.21 -3.02 18.30
CA ASP A 156 2.24 -3.82 19.04
C ASP A 156 0.85 -3.80 18.40
N ALA A 157 0.47 -2.69 17.78
CA ALA A 157 -0.78 -2.60 17.03
C ALA A 157 -0.74 -3.51 15.79
N LEU A 158 0.30 -3.41 14.95
CA LEU A 158 0.40 -4.23 13.74
C LEU A 158 0.59 -5.72 14.05
N ALA A 159 1.22 -6.07 15.17
CA ALA A 159 1.34 -7.45 15.62
C ALA A 159 -0.01 -8.16 15.84
N LYS A 160 -1.11 -7.40 16.00
CA LYS A 160 -2.46 -7.97 16.08
C LYS A 160 -3.02 -8.42 14.73
N ARG A 161 -2.41 -7.96 13.62
CA ARG A 161 -2.87 -8.26 12.25
C ARG A 161 -2.40 -9.63 11.75
N TYR A 162 -1.39 -10.22 12.36
CA TYR A 162 -0.75 -11.46 11.89
C TYR A 162 -0.73 -12.52 12.97
N SER A 163 -0.82 -13.79 12.55
CA SER A 163 -0.67 -14.95 13.42
C SER A 163 0.27 -15.99 12.81
N GLY A 164 0.80 -16.87 13.64
CA GLY A 164 1.60 -18.02 13.17
C GLY A 164 0.76 -19.21 12.72
N ASP A 165 -0.55 -19.07 12.62
CA ASP A 165 -1.46 -20.16 12.28
C ASP A 165 -1.38 -20.50 10.79
N ALA A 166 -1.49 -21.79 10.47
CA ALA A 166 -1.52 -22.25 9.08
C ALA A 166 -2.78 -21.78 8.31
N LYS A 167 -3.85 -21.45 9.03
CA LYS A 167 -5.12 -20.95 8.50
C LYS A 167 -5.62 -19.80 9.38
N PRO A 168 -5.05 -18.62 9.24
CA PRO A 168 -5.42 -17.47 10.07
C PRO A 168 -6.85 -17.00 9.76
N ASP A 169 -7.60 -16.62 10.80
CA ASP A 169 -8.85 -15.89 10.60
C ASP A 169 -8.54 -14.44 10.25
N ARG A 170 -8.37 -14.19 8.95
CA ARG A 170 -8.00 -12.86 8.43
C ARG A 170 -8.95 -11.77 8.90
N LYS A 171 -10.26 -12.05 8.93
CA LYS A 171 -11.28 -11.09 9.35
C LYS A 171 -11.12 -10.70 10.83
N ALA A 172 -10.91 -11.68 11.69
CA ALA A 172 -10.68 -11.43 13.12
C ALA A 172 -9.38 -10.67 13.36
N LEU A 173 -8.31 -10.98 12.63
CA LEU A 173 -7.02 -10.32 12.74
C LEU A 173 -7.06 -8.87 12.22
N ASP A 174 -7.72 -8.60 11.09
CA ASP A 174 -7.89 -7.25 10.58
C ASP A 174 -8.74 -6.40 11.55
N GLN A 175 -9.80 -6.97 12.13
CA GLN A 175 -10.59 -6.29 13.17
C GLN A 175 -9.75 -6.00 14.42
N ALA A 176 -8.92 -6.93 14.87
CA ALA A 176 -8.03 -6.74 16.02
C ALA A 176 -7.01 -5.62 15.74
N TYR A 177 -6.46 -5.55 14.53
CA TYR A 177 -5.58 -4.46 14.10
C TYR A 177 -6.30 -3.11 14.10
N ALA A 178 -7.48 -3.02 13.48
CA ALA A 178 -8.27 -1.79 13.46
C ALA A 178 -8.58 -1.27 14.86
N ASN A 179 -8.94 -2.17 15.81
CA ASN A 179 -9.19 -1.82 17.20
C ASN A 179 -7.92 -1.31 17.92
N ALA A 180 -6.76 -1.93 17.62
CA ALA A 180 -5.48 -1.51 18.17
C ALA A 180 -5.07 -0.13 17.62
N MET A 181 -5.26 0.10 16.31
CA MET A 181 -4.99 1.40 15.69
C MET A 181 -5.93 2.50 16.18
N LYS A 182 -7.20 2.19 16.48
CA LYS A 182 -8.13 3.11 17.15
C LYS A 182 -7.59 3.58 18.49
N SER A 183 -7.09 2.63 19.28
CA SER A 183 -6.50 2.92 20.59
C SER A 183 -5.22 3.76 20.48
N LEU A 184 -4.40 3.46 19.47
CA LEU A 184 -3.18 4.20 19.17
C LEU A 184 -3.48 5.64 18.74
N ALA A 185 -4.41 5.86 17.80
CA ALA A 185 -4.82 7.19 17.37
C ALA A 185 -5.38 8.05 18.53
N LYS A 186 -6.13 7.43 19.46
CA LYS A 186 -6.57 8.09 20.70
C LYS A 186 -5.41 8.45 21.63
N LYS A 187 -4.39 7.59 21.73
CA LYS A 187 -3.21 7.82 22.57
C LYS A 187 -2.31 8.94 22.01
N TYR A 188 -2.28 9.09 20.70
CA TYR A 188 -1.47 10.07 19.98
C TYR A 188 -2.34 10.98 19.09
N PRO A 189 -3.21 11.85 19.68
CA PRO A 189 -4.21 12.62 18.93
C PRO A 189 -3.62 13.62 17.96
N ASP A 190 -2.35 14.00 18.16
CA ASP A 190 -1.63 14.94 17.29
C ASP A 190 -0.84 14.25 16.17
N ASP A 191 -0.81 12.93 16.17
CA ASP A 191 -0.10 12.14 15.18
C ASP A 191 -1.00 11.83 13.99
N LEU A 192 -0.73 12.51 12.87
CA LEU A 192 -1.53 12.35 11.65
C LEU A 192 -1.28 11.01 10.95
N ASP A 193 -0.10 10.43 11.11
CA ASP A 193 0.17 9.07 10.59
C ASP A 193 -0.62 8.02 11.37
N ALA A 194 -0.69 8.15 12.70
CA ALA A 194 -1.51 7.24 13.52
C ALA A 194 -3.01 7.34 13.14
N ALA A 195 -3.49 8.55 12.86
CA ALA A 195 -4.86 8.78 12.41
C ALA A 195 -5.11 8.19 11.02
N SER A 196 -4.20 8.40 10.06
CA SER A 196 -4.33 7.90 8.69
C SER A 196 -4.25 6.37 8.63
N LEU A 197 -3.30 5.75 9.34
CA LEU A 197 -3.18 4.29 9.43
C LEU A 197 -4.39 3.65 10.15
N TYR A 198 -4.99 4.37 11.11
CA TYR A 198 -6.23 3.91 11.73
C TYR A 198 -7.38 3.88 10.73
N VAL A 199 -7.54 4.94 9.94
CA VAL A 199 -8.60 4.99 8.92
C VAL A 199 -8.38 3.94 7.84
N GLU A 200 -7.15 3.75 7.37
CA GLU A 200 -6.80 2.68 6.45
C GLU A 200 -7.23 1.30 7.01
N ALA A 201 -6.89 1.03 8.28
CA ALA A 201 -7.30 -0.22 8.93
C ALA A 201 -8.82 -0.41 9.02
N LEU A 202 -9.61 0.67 9.18
CA LEU A 202 -11.07 0.62 9.11
C LEU A 202 -11.57 0.38 7.68
N MET A 203 -10.95 1.04 6.71
CA MET A 203 -11.32 0.91 5.30
C MET A 203 -11.05 -0.51 4.78
N ASP A 204 -9.99 -1.16 5.26
CA ASP A 204 -9.62 -2.54 4.92
C ASP A 204 -10.64 -3.59 5.41
N LEU A 205 -11.42 -3.28 6.44
CA LEU A 205 -12.51 -4.18 6.90
C LEU A 205 -13.63 -4.31 5.88
N ARG A 206 -13.75 -3.35 4.96
CA ARG A 206 -14.83 -3.27 3.98
C ARG A 206 -14.38 -2.53 2.70
N PRO A 207 -13.36 -3.03 1.99
CA PRO A 207 -12.79 -2.31 0.86
C PRO A 207 -13.83 -1.90 -0.17
N TRP A 208 -13.84 -0.62 -0.55
CA TRP A 208 -14.75 -0.01 -1.53
C TRP A 208 -16.24 -0.12 -1.24
N ASN A 209 -16.65 -0.67 -0.08
CA ASN A 209 -18.05 -0.89 0.29
C ASN A 209 -18.40 -0.12 1.56
N TYR A 210 -18.43 1.21 1.48
CA TYR A 210 -18.65 2.12 2.62
C TYR A 210 -20.10 2.61 2.72
N TRP A 211 -20.91 2.42 1.69
CA TRP A 211 -22.35 2.76 1.64
C TRP A 211 -23.19 1.62 1.10
N THR A 212 -24.44 1.55 1.54
CA THR A 212 -25.44 0.69 0.94
C THR A 212 -25.82 1.21 -0.47
N ARG A 213 -26.56 0.41 -1.23
CA ARG A 213 -27.10 0.85 -2.53
C ARG A 213 -27.99 2.09 -2.44
N ASP A 214 -28.69 2.27 -1.30
CA ASP A 214 -29.60 3.40 -1.04
C ASP A 214 -28.86 4.63 -0.47
N GLY A 215 -27.54 4.61 -0.45
CA GLY A 215 -26.70 5.72 0.00
C GLY A 215 -26.63 5.87 1.54
N VAL A 216 -27.02 4.86 2.30
CA VAL A 216 -26.89 4.86 3.75
C VAL A 216 -25.45 4.44 4.10
N PRO A 217 -24.71 5.22 4.90
CA PRO A 217 -23.35 4.84 5.31
C PRO A 217 -23.39 3.63 6.26
N TYR A 218 -22.40 2.73 6.11
CA TYR A 218 -22.15 1.72 7.14
C TYR A 218 -21.61 2.36 8.42
N ALA A 219 -21.69 1.64 9.53
CA ALA A 219 -21.41 2.17 10.87
C ALA A 219 -20.03 2.87 10.99
N ASP A 220 -19.02 2.38 10.27
CA ASP A 220 -17.65 2.90 10.35
C ASP A 220 -17.43 4.12 9.42
N THR A 221 -18.27 4.30 8.41
CA THR A 221 -18.09 5.32 7.36
C THR A 221 -18.07 6.74 7.89
N PRO A 222 -18.95 7.17 8.82
CA PRO A 222 -18.89 8.52 9.40
C PRO A 222 -17.59 8.77 10.17
N GLU A 223 -17.06 7.76 10.88
CA GLU A 223 -15.80 7.86 11.60
C GLU A 223 -14.63 8.02 10.62
N ILE A 224 -14.59 7.21 9.54
CA ILE A 224 -13.59 7.32 8.47
C ILE A 224 -13.55 8.74 7.90
N ILE A 225 -14.69 9.29 7.51
CA ILE A 225 -14.82 10.64 6.93
C ILE A 225 -14.32 11.69 7.93
N SER A 226 -14.81 11.65 9.15
CA SER A 226 -14.48 12.64 10.18
C SER A 226 -12.98 12.68 10.48
N VAL A 227 -12.33 11.51 10.56
CA VAL A 227 -10.88 11.43 10.84
C VAL A 227 -10.09 11.94 9.64
N LEU A 228 -10.42 11.53 8.40
CA LEU A 228 -9.75 12.01 7.18
C LEU A 228 -9.88 13.54 7.02
N GLU A 229 -11.07 14.09 7.21
CA GLU A 229 -11.28 15.55 7.17
C GLU A 229 -10.45 16.27 8.23
N SER A 230 -10.34 15.71 9.44
CA SER A 230 -9.48 16.25 10.49
C SER A 230 -8.00 16.23 10.10
N VAL A 231 -7.52 15.14 9.48
CA VAL A 231 -6.13 15.05 8.99
C VAL A 231 -5.89 16.10 7.90
N MET A 232 -6.76 16.16 6.88
CA MET A 232 -6.64 17.12 5.78
C MET A 232 -6.72 18.58 6.25
N LYS A 233 -7.57 18.88 7.22
CA LYS A 233 -7.65 20.22 7.82
C LYS A 233 -6.35 20.64 8.49
N ARG A 234 -5.65 19.70 9.13
CA ARG A 234 -4.38 19.95 9.85
C ARG A 234 -3.16 19.90 8.92
N ASN A 235 -3.19 19.08 7.91
CA ASN A 235 -2.17 18.95 6.87
C ASN A 235 -2.81 18.57 5.53
N PRO A 236 -3.15 19.54 4.67
CA PRO A 236 -3.77 19.28 3.36
C PRO A 236 -2.92 18.44 2.41
N ASN A 237 -1.63 18.33 2.68
CA ASN A 237 -0.67 17.56 1.87
C ASN A 237 -0.24 16.25 2.55
N HIS A 238 -1.03 15.73 3.51
CA HIS A 238 -0.70 14.47 4.16
C HIS A 238 -0.96 13.31 3.20
N PRO A 239 0.06 12.52 2.79
CA PRO A 239 -0.07 11.54 1.71
C PRO A 239 -1.01 10.37 2.05
N GLY A 240 -1.24 10.10 3.33
CA GLY A 240 -2.16 9.06 3.78
C GLY A 240 -3.63 9.52 3.89
N ALA A 241 -3.95 10.77 3.52
CA ALA A 241 -5.31 11.30 3.58
C ALA A 241 -5.76 11.94 2.25
N CYS A 242 -4.89 11.98 1.24
CA CYS A 242 -5.17 12.58 -0.08
C CYS A 242 -5.60 11.55 -1.10
#